data_b7aafb1f65d642da887ca70ddb2569e3
#
_entry.id   b7aafb1f65d642da887ca70ddb2569e3
#
_cell.length_a   1.000
_cell.length_b   1.000
_cell.length_c   1.000
_cell.angle_alpha   90.00
_cell.angle_beta   90.00
_cell.angle_gamma   90.00
#
_symmetry.space_group_name_H-M   'P 1'
#
loop_
_entity.id
_entity.type
_entity.pdbx_description
1 polymer ?
#
loop_
_entity_poly.entity_id
_entity_poly.type
_entity_poly.pdbx_seq_one_letter_code
_entity_poly.pdbx_strand_id
1 'polypeptide(L)'
;DYIRNWCGTFTHLKSVAKYVARLGQSFSSSIETGIIDDVNVKMIDDVEIMGAKGRKYCFTDGIGVISQELAVKVAKRLNRLADNGHMPCAYQIRFAGFKGVVAVDPYGEPGEWLKLRPSMRKFESGHRALEILNVAEYIPGFMNRQVIMILSGLGVSDGAFEKLHDQQLMQLASMLLD
;
A
#
# COMPACT_ATOMS: atom_id res chain seq x y z
N ASP A 1 -5.60 1.65 -30.04
CA ASP A 1 -4.17 1.63 -29.70
C ASP A 1 -3.68 2.90 -28.99
N TYR A 2 -4.24 4.09 -29.29
CA TYR A 2 -3.86 5.34 -28.60
C TYR A 2 -4.00 5.26 -27.07
N ILE A 3 -5.15 4.82 -26.57
CA ILE A 3 -5.41 4.70 -25.12
C ILE A 3 -4.43 3.72 -24.45
N ARG A 4 -4.13 2.59 -25.11
CA ARG A 4 -3.18 1.61 -24.57
C ARG A 4 -1.77 2.17 -24.48
N ASN A 5 -1.33 2.91 -25.48
CA ASN A 5 -0.01 3.56 -25.50
C ASN A 5 0.06 4.67 -24.44
N TRP A 6 -1.04 5.40 -24.23
CA TRP A 6 -1.14 6.41 -23.19
C TRP A 6 -1.01 5.81 -21.78
N CYS A 7 -1.60 4.62 -21.53
CA CYS A 7 -1.49 3.93 -20.24
C CYS A 7 -0.07 3.51 -19.87
N GLY A 8 0.84 3.35 -20.86
CA GLY A 8 2.22 2.96 -20.63
C GLY A 8 2.70 1.78 -21.49
N THR A 9 3.91 1.30 -21.21
CA THR A 9 4.56 0.20 -21.94
C THR A 9 4.46 -1.12 -21.18
N PHE A 10 3.86 -2.12 -21.81
CA PHE A 10 3.56 -3.44 -21.23
C PHE A 10 4.24 -4.60 -21.97
N THR A 11 5.23 -4.32 -22.83
CA THR A 11 5.86 -5.30 -23.74
C THR A 11 6.52 -6.49 -23.03
N HIS A 12 6.94 -6.30 -21.77
CA HIS A 12 7.53 -7.35 -20.94
C HIS A 12 6.50 -8.36 -20.40
N LEU A 13 5.20 -8.07 -20.52
CA LEU A 13 4.12 -8.91 -19.98
C LEU A 13 3.69 -9.95 -21.01
N LYS A 14 4.16 -11.20 -20.86
CA LYS A 14 3.82 -12.32 -21.76
C LYS A 14 2.44 -12.95 -21.46
N SER A 15 1.93 -12.77 -20.24
CA SER A 15 0.64 -13.33 -19.81
C SER A 15 -0.49 -12.35 -20.07
N VAL A 16 -1.51 -12.75 -20.83
CA VAL A 16 -2.71 -11.94 -21.12
C VAL A 16 -3.42 -11.54 -19.84
N ALA A 17 -3.58 -12.45 -18.88
CA ALA A 17 -4.20 -12.16 -17.59
C ALA A 17 -3.43 -11.07 -16.81
N LYS A 18 -2.09 -11.15 -16.80
CA LYS A 18 -1.25 -10.10 -16.19
C LYS A 18 -1.37 -8.77 -16.93
N TYR A 19 -1.38 -8.80 -18.26
CA TYR A 19 -1.55 -7.60 -19.08
C TYR A 19 -2.87 -6.88 -18.75
N VAL A 20 -3.98 -7.60 -18.75
CA VAL A 20 -5.31 -7.04 -18.43
C VAL A 20 -5.35 -6.49 -17.00
N ALA A 21 -4.78 -7.22 -16.03
CA ALA A 21 -4.71 -6.77 -14.64
C ALA A 21 -3.88 -5.48 -14.49
N ARG A 22 -2.80 -5.29 -15.26
CA ARG A 22 -1.99 -4.06 -15.22
C ARG A 22 -2.68 -2.89 -15.90
N LEU A 23 -3.32 -3.13 -17.05
CA LEU A 23 -4.12 -2.11 -17.73
C LEU A 23 -5.29 -1.65 -16.84
N GLY A 24 -5.93 -2.57 -16.12
CA GLY A 24 -7.01 -2.26 -15.17
C GLY A 24 -6.59 -1.36 -14.00
N GLN A 25 -5.29 -1.22 -13.72
CA GLN A 25 -4.82 -0.31 -12.66
C GLN A 25 -5.12 1.16 -12.98
N SER A 26 -5.25 1.53 -14.25
CA SER A 26 -5.61 2.88 -14.69
C SER A 26 -7.05 3.28 -14.33
N PHE A 27 -7.88 2.32 -13.94
CA PHE A 27 -9.29 2.56 -13.56
C PHE A 27 -9.51 2.63 -12.04
N SER A 28 -8.44 2.60 -11.22
CA SER A 28 -8.58 2.82 -9.79
C SER A 28 -8.67 4.31 -9.50
N SER A 29 -9.61 4.71 -8.63
CA SER A 29 -9.71 6.10 -8.17
C SER A 29 -8.50 6.45 -7.33
N SER A 30 -7.92 7.62 -7.57
CA SER A 30 -6.75 8.15 -6.88
C SER A 30 -6.85 9.68 -6.78
N ILE A 31 -6.08 10.25 -5.87
CA ILE A 31 -5.92 11.70 -5.71
C ILE A 31 -4.51 12.06 -6.12
N GLU A 32 -4.38 12.90 -7.15
CA GLU A 32 -3.10 13.45 -7.56
C GLU A 32 -2.60 14.47 -6.52
N THR A 33 -1.39 14.26 -6.03
CA THR A 33 -0.80 15.09 -4.98
C THR A 33 0.33 16.00 -5.44
N GLY A 34 0.88 15.77 -6.61
CA GLY A 34 1.90 16.61 -7.23
C GLY A 34 2.84 15.84 -8.15
N ILE A 35 3.58 16.56 -8.95
CA ILE A 35 4.62 16.02 -9.83
C ILE A 35 5.90 15.83 -9.01
N ILE A 36 6.58 14.70 -9.21
CA ILE A 36 7.86 14.39 -8.60
C ILE A 36 8.92 14.32 -9.70
N ASP A 37 9.96 15.13 -9.55
CA ASP A 37 11.09 15.14 -10.47
C ASP A 37 11.94 13.86 -10.32
N ASP A 38 12.53 13.39 -11.41
CA ASP A 38 13.33 12.17 -11.43
C ASP A 38 14.52 12.20 -10.46
N VAL A 39 15.10 13.36 -10.21
CA VAL A 39 16.20 13.54 -9.26
C VAL A 39 15.81 13.19 -7.83
N ASN A 40 14.53 13.28 -7.50
CA ASN A 40 13.97 12.99 -6.20
C ASN A 40 13.50 11.53 -6.06
N VAL A 41 13.62 10.71 -7.11
CA VAL A 41 13.25 9.30 -7.10
C VAL A 41 14.51 8.44 -7.08
N LYS A 42 14.67 7.66 -6.00
CA LYS A 42 15.80 6.75 -5.83
C LYS A 42 15.32 5.29 -5.92
N MET A 43 16.06 4.46 -6.66
CA MET A 43 15.83 3.01 -6.64
C MET A 43 16.66 2.40 -5.51
N ILE A 44 16.03 1.54 -4.72
CA ILE A 44 16.67 0.74 -3.67
C ILE A 44 16.35 -0.74 -3.87
N ASP A 45 17.23 -1.61 -3.37
CA ASP A 45 17.06 -3.05 -3.55
C ASP A 45 15.93 -3.62 -2.69
N ASP A 46 15.28 -4.68 -3.19
CA ASP A 46 14.40 -5.51 -2.39
C ASP A 46 15.20 -6.30 -1.35
N VAL A 47 14.64 -6.46 -0.15
CA VAL A 47 15.20 -7.33 0.88
C VAL A 47 14.74 -8.75 0.63
N GLU A 48 15.65 -9.60 0.22
CA GLU A 48 15.38 -10.98 -0.19
C GLU A 48 16.24 -11.95 0.63
N ILE A 49 15.63 -13.08 1.00
CA ILE A 49 16.31 -14.16 1.73
C ILE A 49 16.06 -15.48 1.01
N MET A 50 17.11 -16.27 0.88
CA MET A 50 17.01 -17.65 0.42
C MET A 50 16.56 -18.54 1.57
N GLY A 51 15.37 -19.10 1.44
CA GLY A 51 14.84 -20.05 2.39
C GLY A 51 15.25 -21.51 2.09
N ALA A 52 14.75 -22.42 2.88
CA ALA A 52 14.95 -23.86 2.68
C ALA A 52 14.56 -24.28 1.27
N LYS A 53 15.28 -25.23 0.68
CA LYS A 53 15.07 -25.77 -0.67
C LYS A 53 15.25 -24.75 -1.81
N GLY A 54 16.06 -23.69 -1.60
CA GLY A 54 16.37 -22.70 -2.63
C GLY A 54 15.20 -21.77 -3.01
N ARG A 55 14.14 -21.70 -2.20
CA ARG A 55 13.03 -20.79 -2.44
C ARG A 55 13.40 -19.39 -1.97
N LYS A 56 13.27 -18.41 -2.88
CA LYS A 56 13.53 -16.99 -2.59
C LYS A 56 12.27 -16.34 -2.01
N TYR A 57 12.45 -15.60 -0.93
CA TYR A 57 11.42 -14.81 -0.28
C TYR A 57 11.79 -13.33 -0.34
N CYS A 58 10.87 -12.49 -0.79
CA CYS A 58 10.99 -11.03 -0.81
C CYS A 58 10.17 -10.45 0.35
N PHE A 59 10.83 -9.82 1.32
CA PHE A 59 10.17 -9.23 2.48
C PHE A 59 9.64 -7.82 2.22
N THR A 60 10.10 -7.18 1.16
CA THR A 60 9.74 -5.81 0.78
C THR A 60 8.89 -5.74 -0.48
N ASP A 61 8.24 -6.85 -0.85
CA ASP A 61 7.40 -6.91 -2.05
C ASP A 61 6.31 -5.81 -2.02
N GLY A 62 6.44 -4.85 -2.93
CA GLY A 62 5.52 -3.74 -3.05
C GLY A 62 5.68 -2.63 -2.00
N ILE A 63 6.77 -2.61 -1.23
CA ILE A 63 7.03 -1.61 -0.18
C ILE A 63 8.17 -0.68 -0.59
N GLY A 64 7.93 0.62 -0.53
CA GLY A 64 8.92 1.69 -0.70
C GLY A 64 8.96 2.63 0.50
N VAL A 65 9.66 3.74 0.33
CA VAL A 65 9.87 4.72 1.41
C VAL A 65 9.65 6.14 0.87
N ILE A 66 9.06 6.99 1.68
CA ILE A 66 8.82 8.41 1.38
C ILE A 66 9.47 9.28 2.47
N SER A 67 10.10 10.38 2.08
CA SER A 67 10.64 11.34 3.04
C SER A 67 9.55 12.01 3.86
N GLN A 68 9.92 12.48 5.06
CA GLN A 68 8.99 13.17 5.93
C GLN A 68 8.45 14.45 5.28
N GLU A 69 9.31 15.23 4.63
CA GLU A 69 8.92 16.48 3.96
C GLU A 69 7.92 16.26 2.82
N LEU A 70 8.17 15.25 1.99
CA LEU A 70 7.25 14.89 0.93
C LEU A 70 5.93 14.33 1.50
N ALA A 71 6.00 13.54 2.56
CA ALA A 71 4.81 13.01 3.23
C ALA A 71 3.94 14.12 3.84
N VAL A 72 4.55 15.14 4.45
CA VAL A 72 3.84 16.34 4.95
C VAL A 72 3.11 17.05 3.81
N LYS A 73 3.80 17.25 2.66
CA LYS A 73 3.21 17.88 1.48
C LYS A 73 2.02 17.08 0.93
N VAL A 74 2.17 15.76 0.86
CA VAL A 74 1.09 14.83 0.46
C VAL A 74 -0.07 14.89 1.46
N ALA A 75 0.20 14.82 2.76
CA ALA A 75 -0.83 14.87 3.80
C ALA A 75 -1.62 16.19 3.77
N LYS A 76 -0.96 17.32 3.55
CA LYS A 76 -1.61 18.63 3.35
C LYS A 76 -2.55 18.59 2.14
N ARG A 77 -2.10 18.07 1.01
CA ARG A 77 -2.90 17.99 -0.22
C ARG A 77 -4.14 17.11 -0.04
N LEU A 78 -4.04 16.09 0.81
CA LEU A 78 -5.14 15.17 1.13
C LEU A 78 -6.06 15.67 2.26
N ASN A 79 -5.78 16.82 2.88
CA ASN A 79 -6.43 17.29 4.11
C ASN A 79 -6.33 16.24 5.25
N ARG A 80 -5.17 15.59 5.37
CA ARG A 80 -4.87 14.54 6.36
C ARG A 80 -3.72 14.92 7.30
N LEU A 81 -3.32 16.18 7.33
CA LEU A 81 -2.38 16.73 8.32
C LEU A 81 -3.18 17.39 9.44
N ALA A 82 -3.06 16.88 10.66
CA ALA A 82 -3.69 17.46 11.82
C ALA A 82 -2.89 18.67 12.35
N ASP A 83 -3.55 19.54 13.12
CA ASP A 83 -2.94 20.76 13.69
C ASP A 83 -1.74 20.47 14.60
N ASN A 84 -1.75 19.31 15.27
CA ASN A 84 -0.64 18.83 16.10
C ASN A 84 0.51 18.16 15.30
N GLY A 85 0.46 18.21 13.97
CA GLY A 85 1.46 17.62 13.08
C GLY A 85 1.29 16.12 12.82
N HIS A 86 0.27 15.47 13.35
CA HIS A 86 -0.02 14.08 13.03
C HIS A 86 -0.42 13.93 11.56
N MET A 87 0.19 12.97 10.89
CA MET A 87 -0.07 12.58 9.49
C MET A 87 -0.03 11.06 9.34
N PRO A 88 -0.60 10.51 8.26
CA PRO A 88 -0.48 9.09 7.96
C PRO A 88 0.99 8.64 7.89
N CYS A 89 1.31 7.50 8.48
CA CYS A 89 2.67 6.93 8.45
C CYS A 89 2.97 6.13 7.17
N ALA A 90 1.96 5.84 6.34
CA ALA A 90 2.13 5.16 5.07
C ALA A 90 1.02 5.53 4.07
N TYR A 91 1.36 5.43 2.78
CA TYR A 91 0.50 5.82 1.66
C TYR A 91 0.50 4.73 0.59
N GLN A 92 -0.68 4.34 0.13
CA GLN A 92 -0.80 3.48 -1.04
C GLN A 92 -0.73 4.33 -2.30
N ILE A 93 0.26 4.06 -3.15
CA ILE A 93 0.62 4.92 -4.27
C ILE A 93 0.43 4.27 -5.65
N ARG A 94 0.31 5.16 -6.64
CA ARG A 94 0.63 4.92 -8.05
C ARG A 94 1.60 6.02 -8.50
N PHE A 95 2.68 5.62 -9.15
CA PHE A 95 3.68 6.54 -9.65
C PHE A 95 4.47 5.89 -10.80
N ALA A 96 4.50 6.48 -11.98
CA ALA A 96 5.34 6.06 -13.12
C ALA A 96 5.31 4.54 -13.42
N GLY A 97 4.16 3.88 -13.25
CA GLY A 97 4.02 2.43 -13.41
C GLY A 97 4.39 1.60 -12.17
N PHE A 98 4.81 2.25 -11.08
CA PHE A 98 4.99 1.63 -9.77
C PHE A 98 3.66 1.56 -9.02
N LYS A 99 3.45 0.47 -8.30
CA LYS A 99 2.32 0.22 -7.42
C LYS A 99 2.81 -0.34 -6.10
N GLY A 100 2.36 0.23 -5.00
CA GLY A 100 2.70 -0.31 -3.70
C GLY A 100 2.33 0.63 -2.57
N VAL A 101 2.96 0.43 -1.43
CA VAL A 101 2.85 1.27 -0.25
C VAL A 101 4.21 1.89 0.03
N VAL A 102 4.23 3.18 0.37
CA VAL A 102 5.44 3.85 0.86
C VAL A 102 5.23 4.22 2.31
N ALA A 103 6.20 3.84 3.16
CA ALA A 103 6.23 4.20 4.58
C ALA A 103 7.06 5.48 4.77
N VAL A 104 6.66 6.32 5.69
CA VAL A 104 7.40 7.53 6.04
C VAL A 104 8.66 7.17 6.79
N ASP A 105 9.79 7.71 6.35
CA ASP A 105 11.07 7.59 7.06
C ASP A 105 11.29 8.85 7.91
N PRO A 106 11.13 8.76 9.25
CA PRO A 106 11.29 9.91 10.13
C PRO A 106 12.78 10.26 10.40
N TYR A 107 13.70 9.37 10.02
CA TYR A 107 15.15 9.51 10.27
C TYR A 107 15.95 9.61 8.97
N GLY A 108 15.26 9.78 7.83
CA GLY A 108 15.88 9.87 6.52
C GLY A 108 16.64 11.18 6.28
N GLU A 109 17.29 11.24 5.13
CA GLU A 109 17.96 12.45 4.67
C GLU A 109 16.94 13.60 4.53
N PRO A 110 17.31 14.85 4.80
CA PRO A 110 16.44 16.01 4.51
C PRO A 110 16.07 16.12 3.04
N GLY A 111 14.92 16.71 2.78
CA GLY A 111 14.43 16.99 1.42
C GLY A 111 13.29 16.09 0.97
N GLU A 112 12.70 16.45 -0.17
CA GLU A 112 11.58 15.71 -0.77
C GLU A 112 12.13 14.59 -1.64
N TRP A 113 11.95 13.33 -1.24
CA TRP A 113 12.38 12.18 -2.04
C TRP A 113 11.45 10.97 -1.87
N LEU A 114 11.51 10.07 -2.86
CA LEU A 114 10.77 8.83 -2.93
C LEU A 114 11.74 7.68 -3.25
N LYS A 115 11.82 6.67 -2.39
CA LYS A 115 12.62 5.46 -2.62
C LYS A 115 11.70 4.32 -3.04
N LEU A 116 11.91 3.80 -4.24
CA LEU A 116 11.12 2.74 -4.83
C LEU A 116 11.94 1.45 -4.97
N ARG A 117 11.26 0.31 -5.09
CA ARG A 117 11.89 -1.01 -5.23
C ARG A 117 11.49 -1.70 -6.53
N PRO A 118 12.30 -2.61 -7.07
CA PRO A 118 11.97 -3.37 -8.27
C PRO A 118 10.63 -4.11 -8.17
N SER A 119 10.29 -4.68 -7.02
CA SER A 119 9.02 -5.38 -6.78
C SER A 119 7.79 -4.50 -6.97
N MET A 120 7.93 -3.18 -6.78
CA MET A 120 6.84 -2.22 -6.99
C MET A 120 6.58 -1.94 -8.47
N ARG A 121 7.56 -2.13 -9.35
CA ARG A 121 7.46 -1.82 -10.78
C ARG A 121 6.56 -2.84 -11.48
N LYS A 122 5.46 -2.39 -12.03
CA LYS A 122 4.48 -3.25 -12.71
C LYS A 122 4.47 -3.06 -14.23
N PHE A 123 4.77 -1.86 -14.70
CA PHE A 123 4.92 -1.48 -16.12
C PHE A 123 5.74 -0.19 -16.21
N GLU A 124 6.01 0.27 -17.43
CA GLU A 124 6.72 1.54 -17.65
C GLU A 124 5.74 2.64 -18.05
N SER A 125 5.83 3.79 -17.39
CA SER A 125 5.02 4.96 -17.69
C SER A 125 5.81 6.24 -17.44
N GLY A 126 5.62 7.22 -18.30
CA GLY A 126 6.17 8.57 -18.12
C GLY A 126 5.35 9.47 -17.21
N HIS A 127 4.24 8.97 -16.64
CA HIS A 127 3.38 9.74 -15.75
C HIS A 127 4.08 10.00 -14.41
N ARG A 128 4.41 11.27 -14.14
CA ARG A 128 5.20 11.70 -12.98
C ARG A 128 4.37 12.29 -11.84
N ALA A 129 3.06 12.27 -11.94
CA ALA A 129 2.21 12.61 -10.82
C ALA A 129 2.22 11.50 -9.77
N LEU A 130 2.41 11.88 -8.51
CA LEU A 130 2.23 10.97 -7.39
C LEU A 130 0.75 10.90 -7.05
N GLU A 131 0.18 9.74 -7.25
CA GLU A 131 -1.22 9.47 -6.98
C GLU A 131 -1.38 8.62 -5.73
N ILE A 132 -2.25 9.06 -4.84
CA ILE A 132 -2.56 8.37 -3.59
C ILE A 132 -3.95 7.74 -3.70
N LEU A 133 -4.02 6.45 -3.40
CA LEU A 133 -5.26 5.69 -3.38
C LEU A 133 -5.83 5.58 -1.97
N ASN A 134 -4.94 5.37 -1.00
CA ASN A 134 -5.32 5.20 0.39
C ASN A 134 -4.18 5.63 1.32
N VAL A 135 -4.48 5.83 2.58
CA VAL A 135 -3.52 6.19 3.63
C VAL A 135 -3.64 5.22 4.80
N ALA A 136 -2.56 5.08 5.57
CA ALA A 136 -2.65 4.37 6.84
C ALA A 136 -3.50 5.18 7.83
N GLU A 137 -4.57 4.54 8.30
CA GLU A 137 -5.46 5.07 9.32
C GLU A 137 -5.90 3.97 10.27
N TYR A 138 -6.40 4.35 11.43
CA TYR A 138 -6.93 3.38 12.36
C TYR A 138 -8.19 2.74 11.76
N ILE A 139 -8.14 1.43 11.63
CA ILE A 139 -9.28 0.60 11.24
C ILE A 139 -9.53 -0.38 12.37
N PRO A 140 -10.76 -0.44 12.93
CA PRO A 140 -11.10 -1.48 13.90
C PRO A 140 -10.79 -2.87 13.34
N GLY A 141 -10.11 -3.69 14.12
CA GLY A 141 -9.80 -5.06 13.72
C GLY A 141 -11.06 -5.90 13.64
N PHE A 142 -11.34 -6.46 12.48
CA PHE A 142 -12.40 -7.44 12.30
C PHE A 142 -11.80 -8.84 12.20
N MET A 143 -12.37 -9.78 12.94
CA MET A 143 -12.02 -11.18 12.81
C MET A 143 -12.67 -11.77 11.57
N ASN A 144 -11.91 -11.89 10.50
CA ASN A 144 -12.33 -12.65 9.34
C ASN A 144 -11.88 -14.12 9.47
N ARG A 145 -12.40 -14.97 8.60
CA ARG A 145 -12.09 -16.40 8.59
C ARG A 145 -10.58 -16.69 8.54
N GLN A 146 -9.81 -15.91 7.77
CA GLN A 146 -8.37 -16.11 7.62
C GLN A 146 -7.61 -15.81 8.92
N VAL A 147 -7.97 -14.74 9.61
CA VAL A 147 -7.39 -14.35 10.91
C VAL A 147 -7.71 -15.42 11.96
N ILE A 148 -8.97 -15.88 12.05
CA ILE A 148 -9.37 -16.95 12.97
C ILE A 148 -8.55 -18.22 12.71
N MET A 149 -8.45 -18.66 11.46
CA MET A 149 -7.69 -19.87 11.10
C MET A 149 -6.20 -19.76 11.45
N ILE A 150 -5.58 -18.60 11.25
CA ILE A 150 -4.16 -18.37 11.58
C ILE A 150 -3.98 -18.39 13.10
N LEU A 151 -4.81 -17.68 13.85
CA LEU A 151 -4.72 -17.61 15.30
C LEU A 151 -5.02 -18.96 15.97
N SER A 152 -6.01 -19.69 15.48
CA SER A 152 -6.30 -21.06 15.95
C SER A 152 -5.11 -22.00 15.66
N GLY A 153 -4.51 -21.91 14.47
CA GLY A 153 -3.28 -22.65 14.13
C GLY A 153 -2.06 -22.27 14.97
N LEU A 154 -2.03 -21.08 15.56
CA LEU A 154 -1.03 -20.62 16.52
C LEU A 154 -1.37 -20.99 17.98
N GLY A 155 -2.47 -21.69 18.24
CA GLY A 155 -2.86 -22.21 19.55
C GLY A 155 -3.86 -21.35 20.33
N VAL A 156 -4.46 -20.33 19.70
CA VAL A 156 -5.59 -19.61 20.32
C VAL A 156 -6.81 -20.52 20.32
N SER A 157 -7.43 -20.72 21.50
CA SER A 157 -8.59 -21.61 21.65
C SER A 157 -9.83 -21.04 20.96
N ASP A 158 -10.69 -21.92 20.45
CA ASP A 158 -11.95 -21.55 19.79
C ASP A 158 -12.88 -20.76 20.73
N GLY A 159 -12.89 -21.10 22.02
CA GLY A 159 -13.65 -20.37 23.04
C GLY A 159 -13.28 -18.88 23.20
N ALA A 160 -12.07 -18.47 22.79
CA ALA A 160 -11.70 -17.05 22.75
C ALA A 160 -12.47 -16.30 21.65
N PHE A 161 -12.66 -16.93 20.50
CA PHE A 161 -13.41 -16.36 19.37
C PHE A 161 -14.92 -16.35 19.66
N GLU A 162 -15.44 -17.42 20.23
CA GLU A 162 -16.85 -17.53 20.67
C GLU A 162 -17.20 -16.43 21.66
N LYS A 163 -16.36 -16.21 22.67
CA LYS A 163 -16.55 -15.14 23.65
C LYS A 163 -16.63 -13.74 23.00
N LEU A 164 -15.75 -13.45 22.05
CA LEU A 164 -15.78 -12.17 21.32
C LEU A 164 -17.03 -12.03 20.46
N HIS A 165 -17.45 -13.12 19.81
CA HIS A 165 -18.68 -13.17 19.04
C HIS A 165 -19.91 -12.91 19.92
N ASP A 166 -20.02 -13.56 21.07
CA ASP A 166 -21.13 -13.40 22.00
C ASP A 166 -21.19 -11.96 22.56
N GLN A 167 -20.04 -11.37 22.88
CA GLN A 167 -19.96 -9.96 23.28
C GLN A 167 -20.51 -9.03 22.19
N GLN A 168 -20.15 -9.27 20.94
CA GLN A 168 -20.65 -8.48 19.81
C GLN A 168 -22.15 -8.67 19.60
N LEU A 169 -22.66 -9.90 19.74
CA LEU A 169 -24.10 -10.18 19.65
C LEU A 169 -24.89 -9.46 20.75
N MET A 170 -24.38 -9.44 21.98
CA MET A 170 -25.01 -8.71 23.08
C MET A 170 -25.05 -7.19 22.82
N GLN A 171 -23.97 -6.62 22.28
CA GLN A 171 -23.94 -5.21 21.92
C GLN A 171 -24.97 -4.89 20.83
N LEU A 172 -25.04 -5.73 19.78
CA LEU A 172 -26.03 -5.56 18.70
C LEU A 172 -27.46 -5.70 19.20
N ALA A 173 -27.73 -6.68 20.08
CA ALA A 173 -29.04 -6.87 20.68
C ALA A 173 -29.47 -5.65 21.52
N SER A 174 -28.56 -5.11 22.32
CA SER A 174 -28.81 -3.87 23.09
C SER A 174 -29.17 -2.67 22.18
N MET A 175 -28.47 -2.50 21.06
CA MET A 175 -28.77 -1.42 20.11
C MET A 175 -30.12 -1.56 19.39
N LEU A 176 -30.72 -2.76 19.37
CA LEU A 176 -32.03 -3.01 18.75
C LEU A 176 -33.18 -2.87 19.75
N LEU A 177 -32.89 -2.84 21.06
CA LEU A 177 -33.87 -2.77 22.14
C LEU A 177 -34.01 -1.34 22.74
N ASP A 178 -33.06 -0.44 22.42
CA ASP A 178 -33.09 1.00 22.72
C ASP A 178 -33.76 1.79 21.57
#